data_86b7b4d7967789214eadd4e9a59e0da2
#
_entry.id   86b7b4d7967789214eadd4e9a59e0da2
#
_cell.length_a   1.000
_cell.length_b   1.000
_cell.length_c   1.000
_cell.angle_alpha   90.00
_cell.angle_beta   90.00
_cell.angle_gamma   90.00
#
_symmetry.space_group_name_H-M   'P 1'
#
loop_
_entity.id
_entity.type
_entity.pdbx_description
1 polymer ?
#
loop_
_entity_poly.entity_id
_entity_poly.type
_entity_poly.pdbx_seq_one_letter_code
_entity_poly.pdbx_strand_id
1 'polypeptide(L)'
;QKGLGITKMAEYYRLFGLGSTTGIVIAPEQAGVVPDPAWKKKVFDDDWRLGDTYFTARGQFGVLTTPIQMLRAYSAIANGGMLVEPHVIKGEQGSVTNLALNQSYLKIIHEGMRKTVNFDGGTARALDRKDVAIAAKSGTAEVGAGNAYVNSWAAGFFPYDEPRYAFILMMDKAPRSNALGAARIMGDVVEWMSKNRPSYLGIE
;
A
#
# COMPACT_ATOMS: atom_id res chain seq x y z
N GLN A 1 -6.54 27.21 1.86
CA GLN A 1 -6.98 25.99 1.15
C GLN A 1 -7.61 25.07 2.18
N LYS A 2 -8.86 24.64 1.97
CA LYS A 2 -9.48 23.61 2.81
C LYS A 2 -8.90 22.26 2.41
N GLY A 3 -8.48 21.44 3.40
CA GLY A 3 -8.05 20.05 3.16
C GLY A 3 -9.18 19.17 2.62
N LEU A 4 -8.84 17.93 2.19
CA LEU A 4 -9.78 16.99 1.57
C LEU A 4 -10.95 16.61 2.49
N GLY A 5 -10.69 16.53 3.80
CA GLY A 5 -11.66 16.09 4.82
C GLY A 5 -11.88 14.58 4.83
N ILE A 6 -12.46 14.08 5.93
CA ILE A 6 -12.63 12.63 6.14
C ILE A 6 -13.59 11.99 5.14
N THR A 7 -14.68 12.66 4.81
CA THR A 7 -15.68 12.11 3.88
C THR A 7 -15.04 11.76 2.54
N LYS A 8 -14.31 12.72 1.96
CA LYS A 8 -13.66 12.52 0.67
C LYS A 8 -12.51 11.49 0.75
N MET A 9 -11.76 11.49 1.85
CA MET A 9 -10.72 10.46 2.08
C MET A 9 -11.33 9.06 2.15
N ALA A 10 -12.41 8.88 2.90
CA ALA A 10 -13.08 7.59 3.02
C ALA A 10 -13.66 7.11 1.67
N GLU A 11 -14.20 8.04 0.85
CA GLU A 11 -14.62 7.73 -0.52
C GLU A 11 -13.45 7.17 -1.36
N TYR A 12 -12.28 7.83 -1.33
CA TYR A 12 -11.10 7.35 -2.05
C TYR A 12 -10.57 6.01 -1.51
N TYR A 13 -10.54 5.82 -0.19
CA TYR A 13 -10.15 4.52 0.37
C TYR A 13 -11.05 3.39 -0.14
N ARG A 14 -12.36 3.61 -0.14
CA ARG A 14 -13.32 2.63 -0.67
C ARG A 14 -13.20 2.46 -2.19
N LEU A 15 -12.95 3.53 -2.94
CA LEU A 15 -12.70 3.49 -4.38
C LEU A 15 -11.52 2.56 -4.72
N PHE A 16 -10.46 2.57 -3.93
CA PHE A 16 -9.31 1.67 -4.05
C PHE A 16 -9.53 0.28 -3.43
N GLY A 17 -10.77 -0.03 -3.01
CA GLY A 17 -11.15 -1.37 -2.51
C GLY A 17 -10.86 -1.61 -1.03
N LEU A 18 -10.46 -0.59 -0.26
CA LEU A 18 -10.29 -0.73 1.19
C LEU A 18 -11.66 -0.78 1.89
N GLY A 19 -11.76 -1.54 2.98
CA GLY A 19 -13.00 -1.71 3.73
C GLY A 19 -13.96 -2.75 3.15
N SER A 20 -13.52 -3.54 2.16
CA SER A 20 -14.27 -4.66 1.56
C SER A 20 -13.33 -5.80 1.23
N THR A 21 -13.83 -7.02 1.14
CA THR A 21 -13.07 -8.19 0.68
C THR A 21 -12.62 -7.99 -0.77
N THR A 22 -11.51 -8.65 -1.15
CA THR A 22 -10.95 -8.54 -2.51
C THR A 22 -11.51 -9.57 -3.46
N GLY A 23 -12.14 -10.63 -2.95
CA GLY A 23 -12.64 -11.76 -3.74
C GLY A 23 -11.64 -12.91 -3.91
N ILE A 24 -10.42 -12.81 -3.36
CA ILE A 24 -9.44 -13.90 -3.47
C ILE A 24 -9.90 -15.14 -2.71
N VAL A 25 -9.80 -16.31 -3.34
CA VAL A 25 -10.38 -17.57 -2.84
C VAL A 25 -9.41 -18.48 -2.05
N ILE A 26 -8.29 -17.94 -1.54
CA ILE A 26 -7.27 -18.75 -0.84
C ILE A 26 -7.52 -18.92 0.66
N ALA A 27 -8.24 -18.02 1.29
CA ALA A 27 -8.59 -18.04 2.72
C ALA A 27 -9.77 -17.12 3.00
N PRO A 28 -10.46 -17.26 4.15
CA PRO A 28 -11.43 -16.26 4.59
C PRO A 28 -10.79 -14.89 4.70
N GLU A 29 -11.39 -13.89 4.04
CA GLU A 29 -10.89 -12.51 4.04
C GLU A 29 -11.51 -11.69 5.17
N GLN A 30 -10.73 -10.72 5.66
CA GLN A 30 -11.22 -9.64 6.51
C GLN A 30 -11.46 -8.40 5.65
N ALA A 31 -12.64 -7.78 5.78
CA ALA A 31 -12.96 -6.55 5.04
C ALA A 31 -12.13 -5.34 5.50
N GLY A 32 -11.56 -5.40 6.70
CA GLY A 32 -10.89 -4.23 7.28
C GLY A 32 -11.88 -3.13 7.69
N VAL A 33 -11.38 -1.94 7.93
CA VAL A 33 -12.17 -0.77 8.33
C VAL A 33 -11.67 0.47 7.61
N VAL A 34 -12.59 1.21 7.01
CA VAL A 34 -12.38 2.59 6.59
C VAL A 34 -13.17 3.49 7.54
N PRO A 35 -12.51 4.17 8.49
CA PRO A 35 -13.21 4.96 9.50
C PRO A 35 -13.84 6.20 8.90
N ASP A 36 -15.02 6.54 9.41
CA ASP A 36 -15.77 7.76 9.11
C ASP A 36 -16.58 8.21 10.33
N PRO A 37 -17.27 9.35 10.30
CA PRO A 37 -18.06 9.82 11.43
C PRO A 37 -19.10 8.83 11.93
N ALA A 38 -19.78 8.10 11.01
CA ALA A 38 -20.79 7.11 11.38
C ALA A 38 -20.16 5.89 12.09
N TRP A 39 -19.02 5.42 11.59
CA TRP A 39 -18.24 4.36 12.23
C TRP A 39 -17.79 4.77 13.65
N LYS A 40 -17.23 5.98 13.81
CA LYS A 40 -16.78 6.45 15.13
C LYS A 40 -17.94 6.54 16.12
N LYS A 41 -19.07 7.10 15.69
CA LYS A 41 -20.27 7.19 16.53
C LYS A 41 -20.77 5.81 16.95
N LYS A 42 -20.77 4.85 16.03
CA LYS A 42 -21.19 3.46 16.31
C LYS A 42 -20.27 2.73 17.28
N VAL A 43 -18.94 2.92 17.14
CA VAL A 43 -17.94 2.13 17.89
C VAL A 43 -17.60 2.74 19.25
N PHE A 44 -17.55 4.07 19.33
CA PHE A 44 -17.07 4.80 20.52
C PHE A 44 -18.16 5.66 21.16
N ASP A 45 -19.34 5.76 20.56
CA ASP A 45 -20.41 6.70 20.94
C ASP A 45 -19.89 8.16 21.06
N ASP A 46 -18.92 8.52 20.23
CA ASP A 46 -18.26 9.83 20.21
C ASP A 46 -18.31 10.46 18.81
N ASP A 47 -18.32 11.79 18.75
CA ASP A 47 -18.38 12.52 17.51
C ASP A 47 -16.99 12.65 16.86
N TRP A 48 -16.99 12.77 15.53
CA TRP A 48 -15.76 12.94 14.76
C TRP A 48 -15.11 14.30 15.02
N ARG A 49 -13.81 14.30 15.31
CA ARG A 49 -13.02 15.51 15.52
C ARG A 49 -12.00 15.71 14.40
N LEU A 50 -11.51 16.92 14.25
CA LEU A 50 -10.48 17.24 13.25
C LEU A 50 -9.20 16.40 13.44
N GLY A 51 -8.81 16.14 14.67
CA GLY A 51 -7.68 15.25 15.00
C GLY A 51 -7.83 13.85 14.44
N ASP A 52 -9.05 13.30 14.45
CA ASP A 52 -9.33 11.98 13.88
C ASP A 52 -9.02 11.94 12.38
N THR A 53 -9.37 13.03 11.66
CA THR A 53 -9.03 13.17 10.23
C THR A 53 -7.51 13.15 10.00
N TYR A 54 -6.73 13.84 10.84
CA TYR A 54 -5.28 13.86 10.70
C TYR A 54 -4.65 12.49 10.99
N PHE A 55 -5.13 11.78 12.00
CA PHE A 55 -4.67 10.43 12.30
C PHE A 55 -5.05 9.44 11.20
N THR A 56 -6.29 9.50 10.71
CA THR A 56 -6.76 8.66 9.59
C THR A 56 -5.96 8.91 8.32
N ALA A 57 -5.61 10.17 8.01
CA ALA A 57 -4.79 10.54 6.86
C ALA A 57 -3.38 9.92 6.89
N ARG A 58 -2.89 9.58 8.08
CA ARG A 58 -1.60 8.91 8.30
C ARG A 58 -1.70 7.38 8.35
N GLY A 59 -2.88 6.81 8.10
CA GLY A 59 -3.12 5.38 8.23
C GLY A 59 -3.22 4.88 9.67
N GLN A 60 -3.53 5.78 10.62
CA GLN A 60 -3.78 5.50 12.02
C GLN A 60 -5.28 5.65 12.33
N PHE A 61 -5.67 5.50 13.60
CA PHE A 61 -7.04 5.70 14.07
C PHE A 61 -8.12 5.00 13.23
N GLY A 62 -8.31 3.71 13.51
CA GLY A 62 -9.40 2.91 12.94
C GLY A 62 -9.18 2.42 11.51
N VAL A 63 -8.14 2.87 10.81
CA VAL A 63 -7.80 2.28 9.51
C VAL A 63 -7.29 0.87 9.73
N LEU A 64 -8.06 -0.13 9.28
CA LEU A 64 -7.66 -1.53 9.27
C LEU A 64 -7.70 -2.05 7.84
N THR A 65 -6.59 -2.60 7.38
CA THR A 65 -6.47 -3.12 6.01
C THR A 65 -5.64 -4.41 5.99
N THR A 66 -5.94 -5.26 5.05
CA THR A 66 -5.14 -6.47 4.80
C THR A 66 -4.03 -6.19 3.78
N PRO A 67 -2.92 -6.94 3.80
CA PRO A 67 -1.90 -6.82 2.77
C PRO A 67 -2.43 -6.98 1.35
N ILE A 68 -3.37 -7.90 1.12
CA ILE A 68 -3.94 -8.12 -0.22
C ILE A 68 -4.78 -6.93 -0.71
N GLN A 69 -5.52 -6.24 0.16
CA GLN A 69 -6.21 -5.00 -0.18
C GLN A 69 -5.22 -3.92 -0.61
N MET A 70 -4.13 -3.75 0.16
CA MET A 70 -3.08 -2.79 -0.19
C MET A 70 -2.37 -3.16 -1.49
N LEU A 71 -2.05 -4.44 -1.71
CA LEU A 71 -1.48 -4.90 -2.98
C LEU A 71 -2.37 -4.54 -4.16
N ARG A 72 -3.69 -4.80 -4.04
CA ARG A 72 -4.69 -4.45 -5.05
C ARG A 72 -4.73 -2.94 -5.34
N ALA A 73 -4.71 -2.11 -4.29
CA ALA A 73 -4.69 -0.65 -4.42
C ALA A 73 -3.40 -0.15 -5.11
N TYR A 74 -2.23 -0.67 -4.73
CA TYR A 74 -0.96 -0.32 -5.37
C TYR A 74 -0.85 -0.85 -6.81
N SER A 75 -1.45 -2.00 -7.11
CA SER A 75 -1.59 -2.49 -8.50
C SER A 75 -2.41 -1.52 -9.34
N ALA A 76 -3.51 -0.97 -8.79
CA ALA A 76 -4.31 0.02 -9.51
C ALA A 76 -3.54 1.33 -9.73
N ILE A 77 -2.68 1.76 -8.80
CA ILE A 77 -1.78 2.88 -9.02
C ILE A 77 -0.80 2.56 -10.16
N ALA A 78 -0.18 1.38 -10.14
CA ALA A 78 0.85 0.98 -11.11
C ALA A 78 0.32 0.86 -12.54
N ASN A 79 -0.91 0.38 -12.73
CA ASN A 79 -1.47 0.02 -14.04
C ASN A 79 -2.41 1.08 -14.64
N GLY A 80 -2.36 2.32 -14.16
CA GLY A 80 -3.16 3.41 -14.72
C GLY A 80 -4.58 3.53 -14.17
N GLY A 81 -4.90 2.88 -13.06
CA GLY A 81 -6.19 3.00 -12.37
C GLY A 81 -7.14 1.82 -12.57
N MET A 82 -6.62 0.68 -13.02
CA MET A 82 -7.41 -0.55 -13.17
C MET A 82 -7.37 -1.36 -11.87
N LEU A 83 -8.46 -1.40 -11.12
CA LEU A 83 -8.58 -2.18 -9.90
C LEU A 83 -8.96 -3.61 -10.24
N VAL A 84 -8.02 -4.53 -10.09
CA VAL A 84 -8.14 -5.94 -10.48
C VAL A 84 -8.55 -6.79 -9.29
N GLU A 85 -9.45 -7.75 -9.48
CA GLU A 85 -9.74 -8.79 -8.51
C GLU A 85 -8.60 -9.83 -8.52
N PRO A 86 -7.92 -10.06 -7.37
CA PRO A 86 -6.80 -10.98 -7.34
C PRO A 86 -7.27 -12.43 -7.44
N HIS A 87 -6.50 -13.25 -8.18
CA HIS A 87 -6.72 -14.70 -8.29
C HIS A 87 -5.38 -15.44 -8.24
N VAL A 88 -5.41 -16.72 -7.92
CA VAL A 88 -4.23 -17.58 -7.78
C VAL A 88 -4.23 -18.77 -8.73
N ILE A 89 -5.36 -19.03 -9.39
CA ILE A 89 -5.47 -20.13 -10.34
C ILE A 89 -5.05 -19.61 -11.73
N LYS A 90 -4.07 -20.29 -12.30
CA LYS A 90 -3.57 -19.93 -13.65
C LYS A 90 -4.66 -20.09 -14.69
N GLY A 91 -4.90 -19.05 -15.48
CA GLY A 91 -5.91 -19.02 -16.54
C GLY A 91 -7.27 -18.45 -16.10
N GLU A 92 -7.51 -18.26 -14.82
CA GLU A 92 -8.65 -17.44 -14.38
C GLU A 92 -8.40 -15.97 -14.64
N GLN A 93 -9.48 -15.24 -14.87
CA GLN A 93 -9.48 -13.79 -15.01
C GLN A 93 -10.41 -13.21 -13.95
N GLY A 94 -9.83 -12.42 -13.04
CA GLY A 94 -10.62 -11.65 -12.10
C GLY A 94 -11.34 -10.47 -12.77
N SER A 95 -12.35 -9.94 -12.11
CA SER A 95 -13.02 -8.73 -12.55
C SER A 95 -12.06 -7.53 -12.53
N VAL A 96 -12.26 -6.58 -13.43
CA VAL A 96 -11.46 -5.36 -13.54
C VAL A 96 -12.37 -4.15 -13.52
N THR A 97 -12.14 -3.23 -12.58
CA THR A 97 -12.88 -1.98 -12.48
C THR A 97 -11.95 -0.82 -12.84
N ASN A 98 -12.33 -0.03 -13.85
CA ASN A 98 -11.61 1.21 -14.15
C ASN A 98 -12.03 2.30 -13.17
N LEU A 99 -11.09 2.80 -12.36
CA LEU A 99 -11.31 3.85 -11.37
C LEU A 99 -11.38 5.25 -11.98
N ALA A 100 -11.22 5.38 -13.29
CA ALA A 100 -11.23 6.64 -14.05
C ALA A 100 -10.30 7.73 -13.42
N LEU A 101 -9.12 7.33 -12.97
CA LEU A 101 -8.15 8.22 -12.33
C LEU A 101 -7.53 9.17 -13.35
N ASN A 102 -7.26 10.40 -12.92
CA ASN A 102 -6.54 11.36 -13.73
C ASN A 102 -5.07 10.94 -13.91
N GLN A 103 -4.66 10.69 -15.15
CA GLN A 103 -3.32 10.19 -15.49
C GLN A 103 -2.20 11.17 -15.10
N SER A 104 -2.45 12.48 -15.16
CA SER A 104 -1.47 13.47 -14.71
C SER A 104 -1.20 13.39 -13.22
N TYR A 105 -2.21 13.08 -12.41
CA TYR A 105 -2.04 12.87 -10.98
C TYR A 105 -1.35 11.55 -10.67
N LEU A 106 -1.67 10.48 -11.41
CA LEU A 106 -0.95 9.21 -11.28
C LEU A 106 0.53 9.37 -11.59
N LYS A 107 0.89 10.11 -12.62
CA LYS A 107 2.29 10.42 -12.96
C LYS A 107 3.01 11.09 -11.78
N ILE A 108 2.39 12.07 -11.14
CA ILE A 108 2.96 12.74 -9.95
C ILE A 108 3.16 11.74 -8.81
N ILE A 109 2.20 10.84 -8.60
CA ILE A 109 2.30 9.78 -7.58
C ILE A 109 3.45 8.83 -7.91
N HIS A 110 3.57 8.36 -9.15
CA HIS A 110 4.66 7.49 -9.61
C HIS A 110 6.02 8.15 -9.40
N GLU A 111 6.18 9.40 -9.80
CA GLU A 111 7.42 10.18 -9.58
C GLU A 111 7.74 10.33 -8.08
N GLY A 112 6.74 10.61 -7.25
CA GLY A 112 6.88 10.66 -5.80
C GLY A 112 7.32 9.33 -5.22
N MET A 113 6.70 8.22 -5.64
CA MET A 113 7.07 6.87 -5.21
C MET A 113 8.48 6.50 -5.70
N ARG A 114 8.88 6.89 -6.91
CA ARG A 114 10.26 6.69 -7.39
C ARG A 114 11.27 7.47 -6.54
N LYS A 115 10.97 8.71 -6.18
CA LYS A 115 11.82 9.55 -5.33
C LYS A 115 12.01 8.97 -3.92
N THR A 116 11.04 8.27 -3.34
CA THR A 116 11.25 7.62 -2.04
C THR A 116 12.31 6.52 -2.09
N VAL A 117 12.59 5.99 -3.27
CA VAL A 117 13.60 4.95 -3.52
C VAL A 117 14.95 5.56 -3.89
N ASN A 118 15.02 6.48 -4.85
CA ASN A 118 16.28 6.91 -5.46
C ASN A 118 16.81 8.28 -5.01
N PHE A 119 16.05 9.03 -4.19
CA PHE A 119 16.47 10.34 -3.70
C PHE A 119 17.16 10.23 -2.34
N ASP A 120 18.17 11.09 -2.07
CA ASP A 120 18.81 11.18 -0.76
C ASP A 120 17.81 11.59 0.31
N GLY A 121 17.70 10.82 1.38
CA GLY A 121 16.64 10.96 2.38
C GLY A 121 15.34 10.22 2.06
N GLY A 122 15.25 9.50 0.94
CA GLY A 122 14.12 8.64 0.62
C GLY A 122 13.97 7.50 1.64
N THR A 123 12.73 7.23 2.06
CA THR A 123 12.44 6.25 3.14
C THR A 123 12.45 4.80 2.67
N ALA A 124 12.61 4.55 1.37
CA ALA A 124 12.68 3.21 0.77
C ALA A 124 13.99 2.97 -0.01
N ARG A 125 15.07 3.65 0.36
CA ARG A 125 16.39 3.57 -0.31
C ARG A 125 16.98 2.17 -0.37
N ALA A 126 16.60 1.29 0.54
CA ALA A 126 17.01 -0.11 0.46
C ALA A 126 16.57 -0.83 -0.83
N LEU A 127 15.60 -0.22 -1.56
CA LEU A 127 15.13 -0.67 -2.87
C LEU A 127 15.82 0.03 -4.05
N ASP A 128 16.80 0.90 -3.81
CA ASP A 128 17.54 1.58 -4.89
C ASP A 128 18.53 0.61 -5.53
N ARG A 129 18.28 0.26 -6.78
CA ARG A 129 19.03 -0.74 -7.54
C ARG A 129 19.43 -0.18 -8.89
N LYS A 130 20.54 -0.73 -9.43
CA LYS A 130 21.03 -0.38 -10.78
C LYS A 130 20.40 -1.23 -11.88
N ASP A 131 19.97 -2.44 -11.53
CA ASP A 131 19.46 -3.45 -12.47
C ASP A 131 17.95 -3.32 -12.74
N VAL A 132 17.18 -2.73 -11.82
CA VAL A 132 15.75 -2.46 -12.01
C VAL A 132 15.33 -1.18 -11.29
N ALA A 133 14.59 -0.31 -11.97
CA ALA A 133 14.01 0.86 -11.34
C ALA A 133 12.72 0.47 -10.59
N ILE A 134 12.67 0.78 -9.29
CA ILE A 134 11.54 0.46 -8.41
C ILE A 134 10.88 1.76 -7.93
N ALA A 135 9.57 1.80 -7.90
CA ALA A 135 8.78 2.83 -7.23
C ALA A 135 8.11 2.23 -5.99
N ALA A 136 8.27 2.86 -4.83
CA ALA A 136 7.74 2.31 -3.59
C ALA A 136 7.32 3.39 -2.59
N LYS A 137 6.56 2.96 -1.58
CA LYS A 137 6.23 3.74 -0.39
C LYS A 137 6.43 2.89 0.85
N SER A 138 7.16 3.40 1.81
CA SER A 138 7.27 2.81 3.13
C SER A 138 6.13 3.27 4.05
N GLY A 139 5.78 2.45 5.02
CA GLY A 139 4.84 2.79 6.08
C GLY A 139 5.31 2.22 7.41
N THR A 140 4.98 2.92 8.50
CA THR A 140 5.20 2.44 9.86
C THR A 140 3.97 2.79 10.68
N ALA A 141 3.21 1.77 11.07
CA ALA A 141 2.05 1.92 11.93
C ALA A 141 2.40 1.51 13.35
N GLU A 142 2.20 2.40 14.29
CA GLU A 142 2.36 2.10 15.73
C GLU A 142 1.16 1.27 16.20
N VAL A 143 1.43 0.17 16.90
CA VAL A 143 0.42 -0.78 17.36
C VAL A 143 0.71 -1.29 18.77
N GLY A 144 -0.32 -1.85 19.40
CA GLY A 144 -0.25 -2.35 20.77
C GLY A 144 -0.40 -1.28 21.86
N ALA A 145 -0.52 -1.73 23.10
CA ALA A 145 -0.62 -0.83 24.24
C ALA A 145 0.66 0.01 24.37
N GLY A 146 0.51 1.32 24.53
CA GLY A 146 1.65 2.25 24.63
C GLY A 146 2.52 2.32 23.38
N ASN A 147 2.01 1.89 22.21
CA ASN A 147 2.77 1.85 20.94
C ASN A 147 4.06 1.01 21.04
N ALA A 148 3.99 -0.11 21.75
CA ALA A 148 5.15 -0.96 22.03
C ALA A 148 5.72 -1.64 20.76
N TYR A 149 4.88 -1.78 19.72
CA TYR A 149 5.23 -2.45 18.49
C TYR A 149 4.95 -1.54 17.29
N VAL A 150 5.50 -1.95 16.14
CA VAL A 150 5.26 -1.32 14.84
C VAL A 150 4.94 -2.38 13.79
N ASN A 151 3.97 -2.08 12.93
CA ASN A 151 3.81 -2.78 11.67
C ASN A 151 4.55 -1.98 10.59
N SER A 152 5.62 -2.56 10.08
CA SER A 152 6.41 -1.94 9.01
C SER A 152 5.94 -2.43 7.65
N TRP A 153 5.73 -1.50 6.72
CA TRP A 153 5.18 -1.75 5.40
C TRP A 153 6.13 -1.26 4.30
N ALA A 154 6.20 -2.01 3.23
CA ALA A 154 6.75 -1.57 1.95
C ALA A 154 5.80 -2.02 0.84
N ALA A 155 5.32 -1.09 0.05
CA ALA A 155 4.45 -1.35 -1.08
C ALA A 155 4.95 -0.60 -2.30
N GLY A 156 4.81 -1.19 -3.49
CA GLY A 156 5.30 -0.57 -4.70
C GLY A 156 5.13 -1.44 -5.93
N PHE A 157 5.86 -1.08 -6.97
CA PHE A 157 5.84 -1.78 -8.23
C PHE A 157 7.18 -1.67 -8.97
N PHE A 158 7.41 -2.57 -9.88
CA PHE A 158 8.57 -2.59 -10.78
C PHE A 158 8.26 -3.35 -12.09
N PRO A 159 9.05 -3.10 -13.18
CA PRO A 159 9.91 -1.94 -13.39
C PRO A 159 9.13 -0.62 -13.31
N TYR A 160 9.80 0.50 -13.00
CA TYR A 160 9.15 1.81 -12.86
C TYR A 160 8.53 2.32 -14.17
N ASP A 161 9.29 2.20 -15.27
CA ASP A 161 8.90 2.76 -16.56
C ASP A 161 7.79 1.96 -17.24
N GLU A 162 7.75 0.64 -17.01
CA GLU A 162 6.74 -0.29 -17.53
C GLU A 162 6.32 -1.26 -16.41
N PRO A 163 5.40 -0.88 -15.52
CA PRO A 163 5.03 -1.68 -14.37
C PRO A 163 4.46 -3.06 -14.76
N ARG A 164 5.13 -4.12 -14.32
CA ARG A 164 4.71 -5.51 -14.55
C ARG A 164 4.34 -6.22 -13.27
N TYR A 165 4.93 -5.82 -12.15
CA TYR A 165 4.72 -6.44 -10.85
C TYR A 165 4.47 -5.38 -9.79
N ALA A 166 3.44 -5.58 -8.99
CA ALA A 166 3.23 -4.87 -7.73
C ALA A 166 3.64 -5.78 -6.56
N PHE A 167 4.12 -5.18 -5.49
CA PHE A 167 4.48 -5.90 -4.29
C PHE A 167 3.95 -5.24 -3.02
N ILE A 168 3.77 -6.05 -2.01
CA ILE A 168 3.53 -5.63 -0.63
C ILE A 168 4.34 -6.53 0.31
N LEU A 169 5.02 -5.94 1.26
CA LEU A 169 5.65 -6.62 2.37
C LEU A 169 5.24 -5.94 3.67
N MET A 170 4.78 -6.72 4.63
CA MET A 170 4.40 -6.24 5.93
C MET A 170 5.09 -7.09 7.01
N MET A 171 5.73 -6.43 7.95
CA MET A 171 6.24 -7.04 9.18
C MET A 171 5.25 -6.73 10.29
N ASP A 172 4.62 -7.77 10.83
CA ASP A 172 3.64 -7.62 11.90
C ASP A 172 4.32 -7.56 13.27
N LYS A 173 3.92 -6.58 14.07
CA LYS A 173 4.31 -6.42 15.48
C LYS A 173 5.83 -6.53 15.74
N ALA A 174 6.63 -5.91 14.88
CA ALA A 174 8.05 -5.78 15.17
C ALA A 174 8.26 -4.89 16.43
N PRO A 175 9.23 -5.22 17.30
CA PRO A 175 9.59 -4.32 18.40
C PRO A 175 9.95 -2.93 17.85
N ARG A 176 9.54 -1.87 18.54
CA ARG A 176 9.82 -0.48 18.11
C ARG A 176 11.32 -0.20 17.95
N SER A 177 12.16 -0.92 18.68
CA SER A 177 13.64 -0.85 18.59
C SER A 177 14.20 -1.52 17.34
N ASN A 178 13.38 -2.26 16.56
CA ASN A 178 13.85 -2.94 15.35
C ASN A 178 14.20 -1.90 14.27
N ALA A 179 15.46 -1.82 13.91
CA ALA A 179 15.96 -0.92 12.87
C ALA A 179 15.70 -1.45 11.44
N LEU A 180 15.33 -2.74 11.29
CA LEU A 180 15.04 -3.34 9.98
C LEU A 180 13.59 -3.06 9.59
N GLY A 181 13.40 -2.22 8.58
CA GLY A 181 12.08 -1.96 8.00
C GLY A 181 11.75 -2.90 6.85
N ALA A 182 10.46 -3.01 6.52
CA ALA A 182 9.97 -3.83 5.41
C ALA A 182 10.64 -3.53 4.07
N ALA A 183 11.02 -2.28 3.81
CA ALA A 183 11.74 -1.90 2.59
C ALA A 183 13.13 -2.58 2.49
N ARG A 184 13.82 -2.80 3.61
CA ARG A 184 15.11 -3.50 3.62
C ARG A 184 14.93 -4.96 3.24
N ILE A 185 13.97 -5.64 3.87
CA ILE A 185 13.69 -7.05 3.57
C ILE A 185 13.25 -7.22 2.12
N MET A 186 12.40 -6.31 1.62
CA MET A 186 12.01 -6.34 0.20
C MET A 186 13.21 -6.12 -0.72
N GLY A 187 14.19 -5.30 -0.33
CA GLY A 187 15.45 -5.14 -1.05
C GLY A 187 16.22 -6.46 -1.18
N ASP A 188 16.30 -7.23 -0.09
CA ASP A 188 16.93 -8.55 -0.08
C ASP A 188 16.18 -9.55 -0.97
N VAL A 189 14.83 -9.49 -0.99
CA VAL A 189 14.00 -10.29 -1.89
C VAL A 189 14.27 -9.95 -3.36
N VAL A 190 14.31 -8.67 -3.72
CA VAL A 190 14.61 -8.23 -5.10
C VAL A 190 16.04 -8.61 -5.49
N GLU A 191 17.00 -8.53 -4.56
CA GLU A 191 18.36 -9.00 -4.81
C GLU A 191 18.40 -10.51 -5.10
N TRP A 192 17.66 -11.29 -4.34
CA TRP A 192 17.52 -12.72 -4.60
C TRP A 192 16.86 -12.97 -5.99
N MET A 193 15.82 -12.21 -6.34
CA MET A 193 15.16 -12.31 -7.66
C MET A 193 16.14 -11.99 -8.79
N SER A 194 16.96 -10.96 -8.66
CA SER A 194 17.97 -10.59 -9.64
C SER A 194 18.95 -11.74 -9.94
N LYS A 195 19.33 -12.49 -8.91
CA LYS A 195 20.27 -13.62 -9.02
C LYS A 195 19.62 -14.91 -9.53
N ASN A 196 18.36 -15.17 -9.17
CA ASN A 196 17.71 -16.48 -9.37
C ASN A 196 16.53 -16.45 -10.34
N ARG A 197 15.97 -15.28 -10.61
CA ARG A 197 14.80 -15.06 -11.48
C ARG A 197 14.91 -13.72 -12.22
N PRO A 198 16.01 -13.44 -12.95
CA PRO A 198 16.24 -12.12 -13.54
C PRO A 198 15.14 -11.71 -14.55
N SER A 199 14.51 -12.65 -15.21
CA SER A 199 13.42 -12.38 -16.15
C SER A 199 12.20 -11.68 -15.50
N TYR A 200 11.96 -11.86 -14.20
CA TYR A 200 10.92 -11.10 -13.49
C TYR A 200 11.26 -9.61 -13.36
N LEU A 201 12.54 -9.27 -13.40
CA LEU A 201 13.00 -7.89 -13.31
C LEU A 201 13.21 -7.25 -14.71
N GLY A 202 12.96 -8.00 -15.78
CA GLY A 202 13.25 -7.57 -17.15
C GLY A 202 14.74 -7.58 -17.47
N ILE A 203 15.54 -8.36 -16.74
CA ILE A 203 16.97 -8.56 -16.96
C ILE A 203 17.12 -9.85 -17.81
N GLU A 204 17.71 -9.72 -18.99
CA GLU A 204 18.05 -10.83 -19.90
C GLU A 204 19.40 -11.45 -19.53
#